data_8eb4255df0e90b4cb8b4688421fc955c
#
_entry.id   8eb4255df0e90b4cb8b4688421fc955c
#
_cell.length_a   1.000
_cell.length_b   1.000
_cell.length_c   1.000
_cell.angle_alpha   90.00
_cell.angle_beta   90.00
_cell.angle_gamma   90.00
#
_symmetry.space_group_name_H-M   'P 1'
#
loop_
_entity.id
_entity.type
_entity.pdbx_description
1 polymer ?
#
loop_
_entity_poly.entity_id
_entity_poly.type
_entity_poly.pdbx_seq_one_letter_code
_entity_poly.pdbx_strand_id
1 'polypeptide(L)'
;MDKQRNILNIIKEIRNVLEKDEYRKNRYENDIEWFKNREKIADGNIIRIAIIGVTSSGKSTLVNSILGEKILPIAIKPSSSIIITCSKGHEREGIVYFRDKEPLSLKGEDLNEDIIKKYADESSNANNKYNVTQIDIKSPKFLLDDNIQIIDSPGLDACDLEMHEKLTLEILLPTIDICVFLTTVKASSDNVNKEKIITVFEKDKEIIMVQNMIDSIEPKLGKNGIIEEDNEVILEKHRKRAENILHVATSGKNSSVIQISALNAFKGIVNNNKELFDISNISFSI
;
A
#
# COMPACT_ATOMS: atom_id res chain seq x y z
N MET A 1 22.14 11.43 11.89
CA MET A 1 22.48 12.41 10.82
C MET A 1 23.69 11.99 9.96
N ASP A 2 24.79 11.50 10.51
CA ASP A 2 25.99 11.15 9.71
C ASP A 2 25.79 9.96 8.75
N LYS A 3 25.11 8.88 9.17
CA LYS A 3 24.90 7.70 8.33
C LYS A 3 24.03 7.97 7.10
N GLN A 4 22.95 8.74 7.24
CA GLN A 4 22.07 9.11 6.12
C GLN A 4 22.79 9.99 5.08
N ARG A 5 23.59 10.94 5.56
CA ARG A 5 24.41 11.81 4.72
C ARG A 5 25.45 11.02 3.92
N ASN A 6 26.07 10.00 4.53
CA ASN A 6 27.02 9.13 3.87
C ASN A 6 26.34 8.25 2.79
N ILE A 7 25.16 7.70 3.06
CA ILE A 7 24.39 6.92 2.09
C ILE A 7 23.99 7.79 0.89
N LEU A 8 23.47 8.99 1.14
CA LEU A 8 23.10 9.93 0.08
C LEU A 8 24.30 10.30 -0.82
N ASN A 9 25.47 10.53 -0.24
CA ASN A 9 26.68 10.80 -1.00
C ASN A 9 27.08 9.62 -1.90
N ILE A 10 27.03 8.40 -1.38
CA ILE A 10 27.33 7.18 -2.14
C ILE A 10 26.33 7.03 -3.31
N ILE A 11 25.04 7.23 -3.06
CA ILE A 11 24.01 7.19 -4.09
C ILE A 11 24.31 8.20 -5.21
N LYS A 12 24.65 9.45 -4.85
CA LYS A 12 25.01 10.51 -5.80
C LYS A 12 26.27 10.16 -6.60
N GLU A 13 27.29 9.60 -5.96
CA GLU A 13 28.52 9.18 -6.64
C GLU A 13 28.25 8.07 -7.65
N ILE A 14 27.50 7.03 -7.29
CA ILE A 14 27.14 5.94 -8.20
C ILE A 14 26.37 6.49 -9.40
N ARG A 15 25.34 7.31 -9.19
CA ARG A 15 24.57 7.94 -10.27
C ARG A 15 25.45 8.75 -11.19
N ASN A 16 26.34 9.58 -10.64
CA ASN A 16 27.27 10.38 -11.44
C ASN A 16 28.18 9.52 -12.34
N VAL A 17 28.61 8.34 -11.85
CA VAL A 17 29.40 7.39 -12.66
C VAL A 17 28.56 6.82 -13.81
N LEU A 18 27.27 6.51 -13.58
CA LEU A 18 26.37 5.99 -14.60
C LEU A 18 25.99 7.07 -15.64
N GLU A 19 25.89 8.33 -15.22
CA GLU A 19 25.59 9.47 -16.12
C GLU A 19 26.81 10.05 -16.86
N LYS A 20 28.00 9.49 -16.68
CA LYS A 20 29.27 10.09 -17.15
C LYS A 20 29.36 10.25 -18.68
N ASP A 21 28.75 9.36 -19.44
CA ASP A 21 28.73 9.39 -20.90
C ASP A 21 27.41 8.86 -21.48
N GLU A 22 27.11 9.17 -22.74
CA GLU A 22 25.86 8.80 -23.41
C GLU A 22 25.65 7.29 -23.52
N TYR A 23 26.72 6.51 -23.68
CA TYR A 23 26.62 5.04 -23.73
C TYR A 23 26.11 4.48 -22.41
N ARG A 24 26.67 4.94 -21.27
CA ARG A 24 26.22 4.53 -19.95
C ARG A 24 24.82 5.02 -19.64
N LYS A 25 24.49 6.29 -19.96
CA LYS A 25 23.15 6.83 -19.76
C LYS A 25 22.09 5.97 -20.44
N ASN A 26 22.30 5.62 -21.72
CA ASN A 26 21.36 4.81 -22.48
C ASN A 26 21.27 3.37 -21.95
N ARG A 27 22.42 2.79 -21.56
CA ARG A 27 22.48 1.41 -21.05
C ARG A 27 21.86 1.25 -19.67
N TYR A 28 22.02 2.24 -18.80
CA TYR A 28 21.63 2.21 -17.40
C TYR A 28 20.52 3.22 -17.07
N GLU A 29 19.68 3.55 -18.04
CA GLU A 29 18.61 4.55 -17.87
C GLU A 29 17.70 4.23 -16.67
N ASN A 30 17.24 3.00 -16.55
CA ASN A 30 16.40 2.53 -15.44
C ASN A 30 17.10 2.59 -14.08
N ASP A 31 18.40 2.24 -14.04
CA ASP A 31 19.21 2.32 -12.82
C ASP A 31 19.41 3.77 -12.40
N ILE A 32 19.69 4.64 -13.34
CA ILE A 32 19.85 6.09 -13.10
C ILE A 32 18.55 6.66 -12.53
N GLU A 33 17.39 6.30 -13.08
CA GLU A 33 16.10 6.75 -12.54
C GLU A 33 15.84 6.19 -11.15
N TRP A 34 16.18 4.92 -10.90
CA TRP A 34 16.09 4.33 -9.58
C TRP A 34 16.96 5.09 -8.56
N PHE A 35 18.22 5.44 -8.91
CA PHE A 35 19.08 6.23 -8.04
C PHE A 35 18.55 7.65 -7.80
N LYS A 36 17.99 8.32 -8.81
CA LYS A 36 17.33 9.63 -8.66
C LYS A 36 16.17 9.58 -7.67
N ASN A 37 15.36 8.52 -7.72
CA ASN A 37 14.28 8.31 -6.76
C ASN A 37 14.82 8.08 -5.34
N ARG A 38 15.91 7.31 -5.19
CA ARG A 38 16.55 7.10 -3.88
C ARG A 38 17.15 8.38 -3.30
N GLU A 39 17.71 9.24 -4.13
CA GLU A 39 18.19 10.58 -3.69
C GLU A 39 17.02 11.41 -3.14
N LYS A 40 15.90 11.49 -3.85
CA LYS A 40 14.71 12.23 -3.40
C LYS A 40 14.18 11.72 -2.05
N ILE A 41 14.14 10.40 -1.87
CA ILE A 41 13.74 9.77 -0.62
C ILE A 41 14.73 10.13 0.50
N ALA A 42 16.03 10.01 0.24
CA ALA A 42 17.08 10.30 1.21
C ALA A 42 17.18 11.78 1.59
N ASP A 43 16.84 12.69 0.67
CA ASP A 43 16.71 14.13 0.92
C ASP A 43 15.42 14.50 1.68
N GLY A 44 14.52 13.53 1.99
CA GLY A 44 13.25 13.77 2.67
C GLY A 44 12.19 14.47 1.81
N ASN A 45 12.40 14.53 0.49
CA ASN A 45 11.48 15.16 -0.45
C ASN A 45 10.32 14.23 -0.88
N ILE A 46 10.36 12.94 -0.52
CA ILE A 46 9.32 11.95 -0.81
C ILE A 46 8.79 11.40 0.52
N ILE A 47 7.49 11.49 0.71
CA ILE A 47 6.78 10.87 1.82
C ILE A 47 6.34 9.47 1.37
N ARG A 48 6.81 8.44 2.08
CA ARG A 48 6.51 7.04 1.79
C ARG A 48 5.48 6.50 2.77
N ILE A 49 4.32 6.15 2.25
CA ILE A 49 3.19 5.64 3.03
C ILE A 49 2.97 4.18 2.66
N ALA A 50 3.15 3.26 3.61
CA ALA A 50 2.84 1.85 3.36
C ALA A 50 1.44 1.51 3.83
N ILE A 51 0.68 0.80 2.97
CA ILE A 51 -0.58 0.17 3.32
C ILE A 51 -0.26 -1.23 3.84
N ILE A 52 -0.36 -1.41 5.15
CA ILE A 52 -0.05 -2.66 5.86
C ILE A 52 -1.33 -3.19 6.50
N GLY A 53 -1.45 -4.47 6.69
CA GLY A 53 -2.62 -5.04 7.37
C GLY A 53 -2.82 -6.52 7.01
N VAL A 54 -3.84 -7.10 7.61
CA VAL A 54 -4.19 -8.51 7.42
C VAL A 54 -4.61 -8.81 5.99
N THR A 55 -4.50 -10.08 5.60
CA THR A 55 -4.97 -10.55 4.29
C THR A 55 -6.44 -10.23 4.09
N SER A 56 -6.82 -9.93 2.86
CA SER A 56 -8.20 -9.58 2.46
C SER A 56 -8.80 -8.35 3.15
N SER A 57 -7.99 -7.48 3.77
CA SER A 57 -8.47 -6.19 4.31
C SER A 57 -8.77 -5.14 3.24
N GLY A 58 -8.43 -5.41 1.97
CA GLY A 58 -8.68 -4.51 0.84
C GLY A 58 -7.53 -3.55 0.53
N LYS A 59 -6.28 -3.89 0.87
CA LYS A 59 -5.08 -3.08 0.59
C LYS A 59 -4.97 -2.70 -0.88
N SER A 60 -4.92 -3.68 -1.77
CA SER A 60 -4.79 -3.41 -3.22
C SER A 60 -6.02 -2.68 -3.80
N THR A 61 -7.22 -2.86 -3.21
CA THR A 61 -8.40 -2.09 -3.60
C THR A 61 -8.25 -0.61 -3.23
N LEU A 62 -7.73 -0.32 -2.03
CA LEU A 62 -7.44 1.05 -1.60
C LEU A 62 -6.35 1.68 -2.48
N VAL A 63 -5.28 0.94 -2.76
CA VAL A 63 -4.21 1.43 -3.66
C VAL A 63 -4.74 1.70 -5.06
N ASN A 64 -5.58 0.83 -5.64
CA ASN A 64 -6.22 1.07 -6.93
C ASN A 64 -7.14 2.30 -6.91
N SER A 65 -7.82 2.58 -5.79
CA SER A 65 -8.62 3.82 -5.67
C SER A 65 -7.72 5.06 -5.69
N ILE A 66 -6.56 5.02 -5.05
CA ILE A 66 -5.57 6.12 -5.07
C ILE A 66 -4.90 6.26 -6.44
N LEU A 67 -4.63 5.14 -7.14
CA LEU A 67 -4.11 5.14 -8.50
C LEU A 67 -5.11 5.71 -9.53
N GLY A 68 -6.40 5.74 -9.19
CA GLY A 68 -7.46 6.18 -10.09
C GLY A 68 -7.79 5.19 -11.21
N GLU A 69 -7.23 3.98 -11.15
CA GLU A 69 -7.41 2.93 -12.16
C GLU A 69 -7.09 1.54 -11.60
N LYS A 70 -7.58 0.49 -12.28
CA LYS A 70 -7.36 -0.90 -11.88
C LYS A 70 -6.07 -1.43 -12.49
N ILE A 71 -5.01 -1.47 -11.69
CA ILE A 71 -3.71 -2.01 -12.09
C ILE A 71 -3.30 -3.18 -11.16
N LEU A 72 -3.52 -3.03 -9.84
CA LEU A 72 -3.18 -4.07 -8.89
C LEU A 72 -4.27 -5.16 -8.89
N PRO A 73 -3.89 -6.43 -8.84
CA PRO A 73 -4.85 -7.52 -8.73
C PRO A 73 -5.58 -7.46 -7.39
N ILE A 74 -6.90 -7.61 -7.44
CA ILE A 74 -7.76 -7.69 -6.26
C ILE A 74 -8.10 -9.16 -6.05
N ALA A 75 -7.50 -9.79 -5.05
CA ALA A 75 -7.72 -11.21 -4.78
C ALA A 75 -8.31 -11.45 -3.39
N ILE A 76 -9.03 -12.57 -3.25
CA ILE A 76 -9.63 -13.01 -1.97
C ILE A 76 -8.60 -13.79 -1.13
N LYS A 77 -7.53 -14.31 -1.75
CA LYS A 77 -6.42 -15.02 -1.09
C LYS A 77 -5.18 -14.13 -0.98
N PRO A 78 -4.18 -14.49 -0.15
CA PRO A 78 -2.91 -13.77 -0.12
C PRO A 78 -2.40 -13.59 -1.54
N SER A 79 -2.31 -12.33 -2.00
CA SER A 79 -2.09 -12.05 -3.42
C SER A 79 -0.74 -11.42 -3.69
N SER A 80 -0.23 -10.63 -2.77
CA SER A 80 1.02 -9.91 -3.00
C SER A 80 2.17 -10.59 -2.27
N SER A 81 3.14 -11.09 -3.02
CA SER A 81 4.43 -11.58 -2.52
C SER A 81 5.54 -10.55 -2.71
N ILE A 82 5.23 -9.41 -3.32
CA ILE A 82 6.18 -8.41 -3.77
C ILE A 82 5.73 -7.03 -3.28
N ILE A 83 6.69 -6.17 -2.97
CA ILE A 83 6.45 -4.75 -2.67
C ILE A 83 6.12 -4.02 -3.98
N ILE A 84 4.98 -3.33 -4.02
CA ILE A 84 4.58 -2.51 -5.16
C ILE A 84 4.54 -1.06 -4.72
N THR A 85 5.33 -0.19 -5.37
CA THR A 85 5.35 1.25 -5.12
C THR A 85 4.54 1.98 -6.18
N CYS A 86 3.63 2.84 -5.75
CA CYS A 86 2.74 3.62 -6.61
C CYS A 86 2.97 5.12 -6.40
N SER A 87 3.05 5.89 -7.46
CA SER A 87 3.27 7.34 -7.42
C SER A 87 2.67 8.05 -8.62
N LYS A 88 2.63 9.39 -8.56
CA LYS A 88 2.27 10.24 -9.69
C LYS A 88 3.28 10.10 -10.81
N GLY A 89 2.80 10.05 -12.05
CA GLY A 89 3.62 10.08 -13.27
C GLY A 89 2.97 10.93 -14.34
N HIS A 90 3.76 11.37 -15.32
CA HIS A 90 3.23 12.07 -16.50
C HIS A 90 2.53 11.11 -17.46
N GLU A 91 3.02 9.86 -17.49
CA GLU A 91 2.49 8.77 -18.31
C GLU A 91 2.23 7.54 -17.43
N ARG A 92 1.47 6.61 -17.97
CA ARG A 92 1.23 5.30 -17.35
C ARG A 92 2.42 4.40 -17.60
N GLU A 93 3.22 4.19 -16.57
CA GLU A 93 4.48 3.45 -16.61
C GLU A 93 4.57 2.44 -15.48
N GLY A 94 5.22 1.31 -15.74
CA GLY A 94 5.56 0.31 -14.74
C GLY A 94 6.96 -0.24 -14.99
N ILE A 95 7.69 -0.53 -13.92
CA ILE A 95 8.99 -1.20 -13.97
C ILE A 95 8.97 -2.38 -13.02
N VAL A 96 9.22 -3.57 -13.54
CA VAL A 96 9.40 -4.79 -12.74
C VAL A 96 10.89 -5.05 -12.59
N TYR A 97 11.40 -4.97 -11.37
CA TYR A 97 12.80 -5.23 -11.06
C TYR A 97 13.01 -6.70 -10.68
N PHE A 98 14.07 -7.27 -11.17
CA PHE A 98 14.45 -8.66 -10.91
C PHE A 98 15.83 -8.73 -10.25
N ARG A 99 16.11 -9.82 -9.56
CA ARG A 99 17.43 -10.03 -8.93
C ARG A 99 18.50 -10.46 -9.94
N ASP A 100 18.11 -11.14 -10.99
CA ASP A 100 18.99 -11.93 -11.86
C ASP A 100 18.91 -11.56 -13.34
N LYS A 101 18.14 -10.54 -13.70
CA LYS A 101 18.01 -10.05 -15.08
C LYS A 101 17.65 -8.58 -15.14
N GLU A 102 17.73 -8.01 -16.33
CA GLU A 102 17.36 -6.61 -16.61
C GLU A 102 15.90 -6.33 -16.22
N PRO A 103 15.60 -5.11 -15.74
CA PRO A 103 14.25 -4.68 -15.43
C PRO A 103 13.33 -4.72 -16.66
N LEU A 104 12.08 -5.07 -16.45
CA LEU A 104 11.04 -5.03 -17.48
C LEU A 104 10.29 -3.70 -17.39
N SER A 105 10.43 -2.86 -18.41
CA SER A 105 9.66 -1.63 -18.55
C SER A 105 8.33 -1.90 -19.25
N LEU A 106 7.24 -1.37 -18.70
CA LEU A 106 5.86 -1.49 -19.17
C LEU A 106 5.30 -0.09 -19.40
N LYS A 107 4.65 0.16 -20.53
CA LYS A 107 4.08 1.47 -20.87
C LYS A 107 2.65 1.34 -21.39
N GLY A 108 1.81 2.32 -21.09
CA GLY A 108 0.45 2.38 -21.58
C GLY A 108 -0.35 1.11 -21.27
N GLU A 109 -0.90 0.45 -22.30
CA GLU A 109 -1.73 -0.75 -22.19
C GLU A 109 -0.96 -2.00 -21.77
N ASP A 110 0.37 -2.03 -21.93
CA ASP A 110 1.21 -3.15 -21.47
C ASP A 110 1.24 -3.22 -19.93
N LEU A 111 1.04 -2.08 -19.25
CA LEU A 111 0.87 -2.04 -17.81
C LEU A 111 -0.60 -2.34 -17.46
N ASN A 112 -0.93 -3.57 -17.16
CA ASN A 112 -2.29 -4.01 -16.82
C ASN A 112 -2.31 -5.01 -15.67
N GLU A 113 -3.52 -5.31 -15.16
CA GLU A 113 -3.72 -6.21 -14.02
C GLU A 113 -3.11 -7.60 -14.26
N ASP A 114 -3.23 -8.15 -15.48
CA ASP A 114 -2.75 -9.52 -15.79
C ASP A 114 -1.22 -9.61 -15.69
N ILE A 115 -0.52 -8.58 -16.18
CA ILE A 115 0.94 -8.52 -16.10
C ILE A 115 1.39 -8.33 -14.65
N ILE A 116 0.76 -7.43 -13.89
CA ILE A 116 1.08 -7.28 -12.47
C ILE A 116 0.78 -8.55 -11.70
N LYS A 117 -0.36 -9.20 -11.95
CA LYS A 117 -0.71 -10.49 -11.36
C LYS A 117 0.33 -11.57 -11.64
N LYS A 118 0.85 -11.64 -12.86
CA LYS A 118 1.90 -12.60 -13.24
C LYS A 118 3.13 -12.50 -12.34
N TYR A 119 3.52 -11.29 -11.93
CA TYR A 119 4.75 -11.04 -11.19
C TYR A 119 4.55 -10.87 -9.68
N ALA A 120 3.41 -10.37 -9.25
CA ALA A 120 3.15 -10.03 -7.85
C ALA A 120 2.27 -11.05 -7.10
N ASP A 121 1.40 -11.78 -7.80
CA ASP A 121 0.43 -12.68 -7.17
C ASP A 121 1.05 -14.05 -6.85
N GLU A 122 0.89 -14.51 -5.61
CA GLU A 122 1.44 -15.79 -5.14
C GLU A 122 0.95 -16.99 -5.98
N SER A 123 -0.27 -16.96 -6.50
CA SER A 123 -0.80 -18.04 -7.35
C SER A 123 -0.09 -18.14 -8.71
N SER A 124 0.42 -17.02 -9.20
CA SER A 124 1.11 -16.90 -10.50
C SER A 124 2.63 -16.92 -10.36
N ASN A 125 3.15 -16.43 -9.24
CA ASN A 125 4.57 -16.29 -8.91
C ASN A 125 4.91 -16.96 -7.58
N ALA A 126 4.47 -18.20 -7.41
CA ALA A 126 4.66 -18.98 -6.19
C ALA A 126 6.15 -18.99 -5.75
N ASN A 127 6.37 -18.69 -4.47
CA ASN A 127 7.72 -18.57 -3.88
C ASN A 127 8.64 -17.61 -4.67
N ASN A 128 8.05 -16.58 -5.30
CA ASN A 128 8.77 -15.61 -6.12
C ASN A 128 9.68 -16.26 -7.18
N LYS A 129 9.17 -17.24 -7.92
CA LYS A 129 9.92 -18.00 -8.93
C LYS A 129 10.54 -17.14 -10.04
N TYR A 130 10.03 -15.93 -10.25
CA TYR A 130 10.57 -14.97 -11.23
C TYR A 130 11.66 -14.07 -10.63
N ASN A 131 12.02 -14.24 -9.35
CA ASN A 131 13.03 -13.42 -8.66
C ASN A 131 12.75 -11.91 -8.72
N VAL A 132 11.47 -11.53 -8.65
CA VAL A 132 11.07 -10.13 -8.61
C VAL A 132 11.48 -9.51 -7.26
N THR A 133 12.09 -8.34 -7.30
CA THR A 133 12.50 -7.62 -6.08
C THR A 133 11.53 -6.51 -5.72
N GLN A 134 10.99 -5.82 -6.71
CA GLN A 134 10.08 -4.69 -6.55
C GLN A 134 9.32 -4.44 -7.84
N ILE A 135 8.15 -3.81 -7.74
CA ILE A 135 7.44 -3.25 -8.90
C ILE A 135 7.16 -1.79 -8.59
N ASP A 136 7.55 -0.90 -9.52
CA ASP A 136 7.20 0.52 -9.45
C ASP A 136 6.13 0.84 -10.49
N ILE A 137 5.09 1.56 -10.08
CA ILE A 137 3.97 1.97 -10.93
C ILE A 137 3.84 3.48 -10.84
N LYS A 138 3.75 4.13 -12.01
CA LYS A 138 3.43 5.55 -12.13
C LYS A 138 2.14 5.70 -12.93
N SER A 139 1.22 6.54 -12.43
CA SER A 139 -0.04 6.83 -13.11
C SER A 139 -0.29 8.33 -13.15
N PRO A 140 -0.69 8.90 -14.30
CA PRO A 140 -1.15 10.28 -14.37
C PRO A 140 -2.47 10.51 -13.61
N LYS A 141 -3.21 9.43 -13.34
CA LYS A 141 -4.47 9.46 -12.57
C LYS A 141 -4.27 9.35 -11.07
N PHE A 142 -3.02 9.19 -10.60
CA PHE A 142 -2.72 9.11 -9.18
C PHE A 142 -3.22 10.36 -8.44
N LEU A 143 -4.03 10.16 -7.40
CA LEU A 143 -4.82 11.22 -6.77
C LEU A 143 -4.08 12.01 -5.69
N LEU A 144 -2.89 11.59 -5.31
CA LEU A 144 -2.08 12.29 -4.32
C LEU A 144 -0.97 13.11 -5.00
N ASP A 145 -0.28 13.94 -4.21
CA ASP A 145 0.77 14.83 -4.69
C ASP A 145 2.01 14.08 -5.20
N ASP A 146 2.81 14.76 -6.02
CA ASP A 146 4.00 14.20 -6.68
C ASP A 146 5.09 13.75 -5.70
N ASN A 147 5.08 14.27 -4.47
CA ASN A 147 6.01 13.91 -3.42
C ASN A 147 5.51 12.75 -2.54
N ILE A 148 4.42 12.09 -2.89
CA ILE A 148 3.86 10.97 -2.14
C ILE A 148 4.05 9.67 -2.90
N GLN A 149 4.52 8.64 -2.19
CA GLN A 149 4.56 7.26 -2.66
C GLN A 149 3.70 6.38 -1.77
N ILE A 150 2.75 5.66 -2.38
CA ILE A 150 1.97 4.63 -1.72
C ILE A 150 2.60 3.28 -2.00
N ILE A 151 2.73 2.45 -0.97
CA ILE A 151 3.35 1.14 -1.07
C ILE A 151 2.33 0.08 -0.66
N ASP A 152 1.96 -0.78 -1.60
CA ASP A 152 1.18 -2.00 -1.31
C ASP A 152 2.12 -3.07 -0.77
N SER A 153 1.80 -3.61 0.40
CA SER A 153 2.64 -4.60 1.08
C SER A 153 2.00 -5.99 1.07
N PRO A 154 2.80 -7.06 1.16
CA PRO A 154 2.27 -8.38 1.50
C PRO A 154 1.47 -8.35 2.80
N GLY A 155 0.45 -9.23 2.91
CA GLY A 155 -0.34 -9.38 4.14
C GLY A 155 0.50 -9.91 5.31
N LEU A 156 0.20 -9.43 6.52
CA LEU A 156 0.94 -9.79 7.73
C LEU A 156 0.53 -11.12 8.37
N ASP A 157 -0.56 -11.72 7.93
CA ASP A 157 -1.18 -12.92 8.51
C ASP A 157 -1.32 -14.06 7.51
N ALA A 158 -0.57 -14.01 6.41
CA ALA A 158 -0.58 -15.07 5.41
C ALA A 158 0.02 -16.33 6.06
N CYS A 159 -0.83 -17.30 6.41
CA CYS A 159 -0.41 -18.61 6.91
C CYS A 159 0.63 -19.22 5.97
N ASP A 160 1.71 -19.75 6.53
CA ASP A 160 2.83 -20.38 5.84
C ASP A 160 3.75 -19.44 5.01
N LEU A 161 3.63 -18.11 5.18
CA LEU A 161 4.43 -17.14 4.44
C LEU A 161 5.24 -16.22 5.37
N GLU A 162 6.05 -16.80 6.28
CA GLU A 162 7.00 -16.05 7.13
C GLU A 162 7.85 -15.06 6.33
N MET A 163 8.12 -15.39 5.07
CA MET A 163 8.88 -14.52 4.17
C MET A 163 8.15 -13.22 3.85
N HIS A 164 6.80 -13.22 3.75
CA HIS A 164 6.00 -12.01 3.50
C HIS A 164 6.01 -11.08 4.71
N GLU A 165 5.85 -11.64 5.90
CA GLU A 165 5.93 -10.88 7.14
C GLU A 165 7.32 -10.27 7.31
N LYS A 166 8.38 -11.06 7.10
CA LYS A 166 9.76 -10.59 7.14
C LYS A 166 10.04 -9.48 6.13
N LEU A 167 9.55 -9.62 4.90
CA LEU A 167 9.68 -8.60 3.86
C LEU A 167 9.04 -7.27 4.31
N THR A 168 7.86 -7.33 4.91
CA THR A 168 7.15 -6.15 5.39
C THR A 168 7.83 -5.55 6.63
N LEU A 169 8.15 -6.35 7.64
CA LEU A 169 8.64 -5.85 8.93
C LEU A 169 10.13 -5.50 8.93
N GLU A 170 10.96 -6.22 8.20
CA GLU A 170 12.42 -6.02 8.22
C GLU A 170 12.94 -5.19 7.05
N ILE A 171 12.27 -5.24 5.90
CA ILE A 171 12.73 -4.56 4.69
C ILE A 171 11.90 -3.30 4.42
N LEU A 172 10.57 -3.39 4.44
CA LEU A 172 9.71 -2.26 4.09
C LEU A 172 9.62 -1.24 5.24
N LEU A 173 9.27 -1.65 6.47
CA LEU A 173 9.03 -0.73 7.59
C LEU A 173 10.19 0.26 7.83
N PRO A 174 11.47 -0.12 7.78
CA PRO A 174 12.56 0.85 7.98
C PRO A 174 12.61 1.96 6.92
N THR A 175 11.96 1.76 5.78
CA THR A 175 12.04 2.66 4.62
C THR A 175 10.83 3.57 4.43
N ILE A 176 9.81 3.48 5.27
CA ILE A 176 8.59 4.29 5.20
C ILE A 176 8.55 5.36 6.26
N ASP A 177 7.75 6.39 6.04
CA ASP A 177 7.48 7.47 6.99
C ASP A 177 6.21 7.20 7.79
N ILE A 178 5.14 6.76 7.12
CA ILE A 178 3.81 6.53 7.70
C ILE A 178 3.35 5.11 7.38
N CYS A 179 2.78 4.44 8.39
CA CYS A 179 2.10 3.16 8.25
C CYS A 179 0.58 3.36 8.30
N VAL A 180 -0.12 3.08 7.22
CA VAL A 180 -1.57 2.94 7.21
C VAL A 180 -1.90 1.48 7.53
N PHE A 181 -2.32 1.22 8.75
CA PHE A 181 -2.72 -0.12 9.19
C PHE A 181 -4.18 -0.39 8.82
N LEU A 182 -4.39 -1.21 7.79
CA LEU A 182 -5.71 -1.49 7.24
C LEU A 182 -6.29 -2.78 7.84
N THR A 183 -7.46 -2.67 8.44
CA THR A 183 -8.27 -3.78 8.93
C THR A 183 -9.69 -3.69 8.33
N THR A 184 -10.58 -4.60 8.68
CA THR A 184 -11.98 -4.54 8.25
C THR A 184 -12.91 -4.24 9.41
N VAL A 185 -14.07 -3.64 9.14
CA VAL A 185 -15.09 -3.40 10.19
C VAL A 185 -15.61 -4.70 10.80
N LYS A 186 -15.55 -5.82 10.08
CA LYS A 186 -15.97 -7.16 10.56
C LYS A 186 -14.81 -8.01 11.08
N ALA A 187 -13.61 -7.43 11.31
CA ALA A 187 -12.46 -8.20 11.77
C ALA A 187 -12.78 -8.91 13.10
N SER A 188 -12.72 -10.24 13.06
CA SER A 188 -12.93 -11.11 14.22
C SER A 188 -11.65 -11.36 15.03
N SER A 189 -10.49 -10.98 14.48
CA SER A 189 -9.17 -11.29 15.02
C SER A 189 -8.50 -10.10 15.70
N ASP A 190 -9.14 -9.55 16.74
CA ASP A 190 -8.60 -8.40 17.49
C ASP A 190 -7.19 -8.67 18.04
N ASN A 191 -6.92 -9.89 18.49
CA ASN A 191 -5.59 -10.24 19.03
C ASN A 191 -4.52 -10.20 17.95
N VAL A 192 -4.81 -10.73 16.74
CA VAL A 192 -3.86 -10.69 15.60
C VAL A 192 -3.59 -9.24 15.19
N ASN A 193 -4.63 -8.43 15.06
CA ASN A 193 -4.47 -7.00 14.74
C ASN A 193 -3.64 -6.28 15.81
N LYS A 194 -3.93 -6.53 17.09
CA LYS A 194 -3.20 -5.94 18.22
C LYS A 194 -1.72 -6.31 18.19
N GLU A 195 -1.37 -7.59 18.02
CA GLU A 195 0.02 -8.05 17.94
C GLU A 195 0.76 -7.39 16.76
N LYS A 196 0.14 -7.32 15.60
CA LYS A 196 0.76 -6.69 14.41
C LYS A 196 0.93 -5.18 14.58
N ILE A 197 -0.03 -4.49 15.20
CA ILE A 197 0.09 -3.06 15.52
C ILE A 197 1.25 -2.83 16.50
N ILE A 198 1.38 -3.65 17.56
CA ILE A 198 2.49 -3.57 18.50
C ILE A 198 3.82 -3.70 17.75
N THR A 199 3.96 -4.72 16.89
CA THR A 199 5.18 -4.94 16.11
C THR A 199 5.56 -3.74 15.23
N VAL A 200 4.57 -3.09 14.59
CA VAL A 200 4.80 -1.88 13.78
C VAL A 200 5.16 -0.70 14.68
N PHE A 201 4.47 -0.55 15.81
CA PHE A 201 4.71 0.53 16.76
C PHE A 201 6.10 0.48 17.39
N GLU A 202 6.60 -0.72 17.72
CA GLU A 202 7.95 -0.94 18.24
C GLU A 202 9.07 -0.54 17.25
N LYS A 203 8.74 -0.41 15.96
CA LYS A 203 9.66 0.11 14.92
C LYS A 203 9.66 1.64 14.82
N ASP A 204 9.04 2.34 15.78
CA ASP A 204 8.97 3.80 15.88
C ASP A 204 8.35 4.46 14.61
N LYS A 205 7.28 3.85 14.09
CA LYS A 205 6.54 4.37 12.94
C LYS A 205 5.24 5.01 13.38
N GLU A 206 4.88 6.10 12.71
CA GLU A 206 3.57 6.69 12.84
C GLU A 206 2.52 5.74 12.23
N ILE A 207 1.46 5.45 12.99
CA ILE A 207 0.41 4.53 12.59
C ILE A 207 -0.91 5.28 12.44
N ILE A 208 -1.50 5.18 11.26
CA ILE A 208 -2.89 5.58 11.01
C ILE A 208 -3.72 4.31 10.86
N MET A 209 -4.62 4.06 11.79
CA MET A 209 -5.49 2.87 11.69
C MET A 209 -6.73 3.17 10.84
N VAL A 210 -6.98 2.30 9.87
CA VAL A 210 -8.11 2.41 8.95
C VAL A 210 -8.94 1.15 8.98
N GLN A 211 -10.23 1.26 9.28
CA GLN A 211 -11.22 0.19 9.11
C GLN A 211 -11.89 0.32 7.76
N ASN A 212 -11.68 -0.67 6.91
CA ASN A 212 -12.26 -0.74 5.57
C ASN A 212 -13.56 -1.57 5.54
N MET A 213 -14.24 -1.55 4.41
CA MET A 213 -15.47 -2.31 4.12
C MET A 213 -16.70 -1.87 4.91
N ILE A 214 -16.85 -0.56 5.17
CA ILE A 214 -18.08 -0.04 5.79
C ILE A 214 -19.32 -0.35 4.95
N ASP A 215 -19.16 -0.48 3.63
CA ASP A 215 -20.18 -0.89 2.67
C ASP A 215 -20.72 -2.32 2.88
N SER A 216 -20.04 -3.14 3.67
CA SER A 216 -20.46 -4.50 4.00
C SER A 216 -21.34 -4.60 5.24
N ILE A 217 -21.58 -3.49 5.95
CA ILE A 217 -22.41 -3.47 7.14
C ILE A 217 -23.88 -3.41 6.72
N GLU A 218 -24.66 -4.28 7.31
CA GLU A 218 -26.12 -4.34 7.17
C GLU A 218 -26.78 -4.04 8.51
N PRO A 219 -27.96 -3.39 8.53
CA PRO A 219 -28.69 -3.13 9.76
C PRO A 219 -29.07 -4.44 10.45
N LYS A 220 -29.03 -4.45 11.77
CA LYS A 220 -29.46 -5.58 12.54
C LYS A 220 -30.99 -5.61 12.65
N LEU A 221 -31.59 -6.67 12.15
CA LEU A 221 -33.01 -6.88 12.19
C LEU A 221 -33.42 -7.72 13.40
N GLY A 222 -34.45 -7.30 14.10
CA GLY A 222 -35.13 -8.07 15.15
C GLY A 222 -36.04 -9.16 14.59
N LYS A 223 -36.65 -9.94 15.49
CA LYS A 223 -37.49 -11.09 15.14
C LYS A 223 -38.69 -10.74 14.22
N ASN A 224 -39.14 -9.49 14.23
CA ASN A 224 -40.26 -9.02 13.42
C ASN A 224 -39.82 -8.25 12.17
N GLY A 225 -38.54 -8.30 11.78
CA GLY A 225 -37.99 -7.55 10.67
C GLY A 225 -37.86 -6.03 10.92
N ILE A 226 -38.04 -5.59 12.17
CA ILE A 226 -37.84 -4.19 12.57
C ILE A 226 -36.31 -3.98 12.81
N ILE A 227 -35.78 -2.85 12.33
CA ILE A 227 -34.39 -2.47 12.56
C ILE A 227 -34.19 -2.25 14.07
N GLU A 228 -33.36 -3.06 14.70
CA GLU A 228 -32.92 -2.90 16.09
C GLU A 228 -31.70 -2.01 16.20
N GLU A 229 -30.76 -2.12 15.25
CA GLU A 229 -29.57 -1.28 15.14
C GLU A 229 -29.35 -0.92 13.69
N ASP A 230 -29.22 0.37 13.40
CA ASP A 230 -28.86 0.84 12.07
C ASP A 230 -27.35 0.73 11.80
N ASN A 231 -26.94 1.00 10.56
CA ASN A 231 -25.56 0.88 10.15
C ASN A 231 -24.63 1.84 10.93
N GLU A 232 -25.10 3.04 11.26
CA GLU A 232 -24.30 4.04 11.96
C GLU A 232 -23.97 3.58 13.38
N VAL A 233 -24.96 3.04 14.09
CA VAL A 233 -24.77 2.47 15.44
C VAL A 233 -23.80 1.29 15.42
N ILE A 234 -23.91 0.41 14.43
CA ILE A 234 -23.03 -0.74 14.27
C ILE A 234 -21.59 -0.28 13.95
N LEU A 235 -21.43 0.67 13.02
CA LEU A 235 -20.13 1.23 12.65
C LEU A 235 -19.44 1.91 13.83
N GLU A 236 -20.20 2.66 14.64
CA GLU A 236 -19.67 3.34 15.82
C GLU A 236 -19.16 2.33 16.87
N LYS A 237 -19.88 1.21 17.08
CA LYS A 237 -19.42 0.12 17.96
C LYS A 237 -18.10 -0.49 17.47
N HIS A 238 -18.00 -0.73 16.16
CA HIS A 238 -16.76 -1.25 15.56
C HIS A 238 -15.61 -0.25 15.66
N ARG A 239 -15.89 1.03 15.47
CA ARG A 239 -14.90 2.10 15.61
C ARG A 239 -14.34 2.16 17.03
N LYS A 240 -15.18 2.23 18.04
CA LYS A 240 -14.78 2.26 19.46
C LYS A 240 -13.94 1.04 19.86
N ARG A 241 -14.29 -0.14 19.33
CA ARG A 241 -13.52 -1.37 19.56
C ARG A 241 -12.12 -1.25 18.97
N ALA A 242 -11.99 -0.77 17.73
CA ALA A 242 -10.72 -0.58 17.07
C ALA A 242 -9.86 0.50 17.73
N GLU A 243 -10.47 1.61 18.17
CA GLU A 243 -9.82 2.67 18.94
C GLU A 243 -9.22 2.12 20.23
N ASN A 244 -9.94 1.26 20.94
CA ASN A 244 -9.44 0.62 22.15
C ASN A 244 -8.24 -0.31 21.85
N ILE A 245 -8.31 -1.09 20.77
CA ILE A 245 -7.20 -1.96 20.35
C ILE A 245 -5.96 -1.12 20.04
N LEU A 246 -6.12 -0.07 19.26
CA LEU A 246 -5.04 0.83 18.88
C LEU A 246 -4.45 1.53 20.11
N HIS A 247 -5.30 2.06 21.00
CA HIS A 247 -4.87 2.71 22.23
C HIS A 247 -4.01 1.77 23.11
N VAL A 248 -4.46 0.56 23.31
CA VAL A 248 -3.72 -0.46 24.09
C VAL A 248 -2.42 -0.85 23.40
N ALA A 249 -2.46 -1.10 22.08
CA ALA A 249 -1.28 -1.51 21.31
C ALA A 249 -0.19 -0.43 21.22
N THR A 250 -0.58 0.84 21.26
CA THR A 250 0.35 1.99 21.19
C THR A 250 0.64 2.64 22.55
N SER A 251 0.32 1.95 23.66
CA SER A 251 0.52 2.46 25.02
C SER A 251 -0.10 3.84 25.23
N GLY A 252 -1.28 4.08 24.66
CA GLY A 252 -2.03 5.31 24.78
C GLY A 252 -1.60 6.47 23.89
N LYS A 253 -0.62 6.28 23.02
CA LYS A 253 -0.12 7.35 22.13
C LYS A 253 -1.03 7.62 20.94
N ASN A 254 -1.81 6.63 20.50
CA ASN A 254 -2.72 6.77 19.37
C ASN A 254 -4.06 6.09 19.66
N SER A 255 -5.17 6.68 19.21
CA SER A 255 -6.51 6.14 19.41
C SER A 255 -7.48 6.46 18.28
N SER A 256 -7.07 7.25 17.30
CA SER A 256 -7.96 7.66 16.20
C SER A 256 -8.04 6.59 15.10
N VAL A 257 -9.28 6.24 14.71
CA VAL A 257 -9.56 5.26 13.66
C VAL A 257 -10.43 5.88 12.59
N ILE A 258 -10.02 5.72 11.34
CA ILE A 258 -10.76 6.18 10.16
C ILE A 258 -11.53 5.01 9.57
N GLN A 259 -12.81 5.20 9.24
CA GLN A 259 -13.67 4.18 8.62
C GLN A 259 -13.94 4.54 7.16
N ILE A 260 -13.67 3.60 6.23
CA ILE A 260 -13.78 3.83 4.79
C ILE A 260 -14.41 2.66 4.04
N SER A 261 -14.86 2.94 2.80
CA SER A 261 -15.10 1.92 1.79
C SER A 261 -14.15 2.12 0.61
N ALA A 262 -13.05 1.38 0.58
CA ALA A 262 -12.13 1.39 -0.55
C ALA A 262 -12.82 0.95 -1.86
N LEU A 263 -13.80 0.04 -1.77
CA LEU A 263 -14.56 -0.44 -2.92
C LEU A 263 -15.45 0.66 -3.53
N ASN A 264 -16.19 1.39 -2.69
CA ASN A 264 -17.03 2.50 -3.16
C ASN A 264 -16.18 3.64 -3.71
N ALA A 265 -15.05 3.97 -3.07
CA ALA A 265 -14.12 4.95 -3.60
C ALA A 265 -13.62 4.54 -4.98
N PHE A 266 -13.12 3.31 -5.13
CA PHE A 266 -12.64 2.79 -6.41
C PHE A 266 -13.73 2.81 -7.49
N LYS A 267 -14.93 2.30 -7.20
CA LYS A 267 -16.05 2.32 -8.13
C LYS A 267 -16.49 3.74 -8.48
N GLY A 268 -16.51 4.63 -7.49
CA GLY A 268 -16.85 6.05 -7.68
C GLY A 268 -15.91 6.73 -8.66
N ILE A 269 -14.61 6.53 -8.50
CA ILE A 269 -13.57 7.11 -9.36
C ILE A 269 -13.63 6.52 -10.78
N VAL A 270 -13.60 5.19 -10.91
CA VAL A 270 -13.53 4.53 -12.23
C VAL A 270 -14.80 4.76 -13.07
N ASN A 271 -15.96 4.81 -12.42
CA ASN A 271 -17.25 5.03 -13.09
C ASN A 271 -17.69 6.50 -13.11
N ASN A 272 -16.86 7.41 -12.62
CA ASN A 272 -17.21 8.85 -12.50
C ASN A 272 -18.51 9.07 -11.71
N ASN A 273 -18.74 8.26 -10.67
CA ASN A 273 -19.92 8.29 -9.83
C ASN A 273 -19.60 8.98 -8.49
N LYS A 274 -19.96 10.27 -8.41
CA LYS A 274 -19.70 11.11 -7.24
C LYS A 274 -20.41 10.60 -5.98
N GLU A 275 -21.62 10.11 -6.09
CA GLU A 275 -22.40 9.61 -4.95
C GLU A 275 -21.69 8.42 -4.26
N LEU A 276 -21.22 7.44 -5.07
CA LEU A 276 -20.41 6.32 -4.55
C LEU A 276 -19.12 6.79 -3.90
N PHE A 277 -18.48 7.81 -4.48
CA PHE A 277 -17.26 8.36 -3.92
C PHE A 277 -17.53 9.05 -2.58
N ASP A 278 -18.56 9.88 -2.49
CA ASP A 278 -18.91 10.64 -1.28
C ASP A 278 -19.22 9.70 -0.09
N ILE A 279 -19.95 8.59 -0.32
CA ILE A 279 -20.25 7.60 0.73
C ILE A 279 -19.07 6.69 1.10
N SER A 280 -17.96 6.81 0.42
CA SER A 280 -16.74 6.02 0.73
C SER A 280 -15.99 6.50 1.97
N ASN A 281 -16.28 7.71 2.45
CA ASN A 281 -15.54 8.42 3.49
C ASN A 281 -14.07 8.68 3.14
N ILE A 282 -13.72 8.65 1.85
CA ILE A 282 -12.39 9.03 1.37
C ILE A 282 -12.54 10.40 0.70
N SER A 283 -11.69 11.36 1.08
CA SER A 283 -11.59 12.65 0.40
C SER A 283 -10.15 12.87 -0.05
N PHE A 284 -9.99 13.28 -1.29
CA PHE A 284 -8.74 13.80 -1.80
C PHE A 284 -8.91 15.30 -2.01
N SER A 285 -7.94 16.09 -1.57
CA SER A 285 -7.90 17.50 -1.94
C SER A 285 -7.55 17.57 -3.42
N ILE A 286 -8.59 17.77 -4.26
CA ILE A 286 -8.43 17.95 -5.70
C ILE A 286 -8.14 19.42 -5.96
#